data_ed647a055e93c6d754e28e3c7a0f2f25
#
_entry.id   ed647a055e93c6d754e28e3c7a0f2f25
#
_cell.length_a   1.000
_cell.length_b   1.000
_cell.length_c   1.000
_cell.angle_alpha   90.00
_cell.angle_beta   90.00
_cell.angle_gamma   90.00
#
_symmetry.space_group_name_H-M   'P 1'
#
loop_
_entity.id
_entity.type
_entity.pdbx_description
1 polymer ?
#
loop_
_entity_poly.entity_id
_entity_poly.type
_entity_poly.pdbx_seq_one_letter_code
_entity_poly.pdbx_strand_id
1 'polypeptide(L)'
;MSDYTTADEVIDFFESSFADKQVIPLELELIWLRRAISRYSMELDPLNFDSKILCFDAKLDDGVISTLSTFMKEYYQERQVSKVNKRVSIVGKDLSIDGSNATKTSEKAHLEYVAEQSRELVENQKPTAFI
;
A
#
# COMPACT_ATOMS: atom_id res chain seq x y z
N MET A 1 22.00 -16.26 -3.74
CA MET A 1 21.15 -15.52 -2.83
C MET A 1 21.66 -14.12 -2.66
N SER A 2 20.80 -13.18 -2.83
CA SER A 2 21.15 -11.78 -2.63
C SER A 2 21.17 -11.46 -1.14
N ASP A 3 22.21 -10.80 -0.67
CA ASP A 3 22.27 -10.30 0.71
C ASP A 3 21.41 -9.04 0.88
N TYR A 4 20.70 -8.65 -0.14
CA TYR A 4 19.90 -7.43 -0.18
C TYR A 4 18.48 -7.75 -0.60
N THR A 5 17.52 -7.09 0.02
CA THR A 5 16.12 -7.20 -0.41
C THR A 5 15.92 -6.35 -1.66
N THR A 6 15.25 -6.91 -2.66
CA THR A 6 14.96 -6.21 -3.90
C THR A 6 13.54 -5.62 -3.89
N ALA A 7 13.30 -4.65 -4.76
CA ALA A 7 11.96 -4.10 -4.95
C ALA A 7 10.98 -5.21 -5.35
N ASP A 8 11.42 -6.15 -6.18
CA ASP A 8 10.57 -7.25 -6.64
C ASP A 8 10.05 -8.11 -5.48
N GLU A 9 10.87 -8.33 -4.46
CA GLU A 9 10.44 -9.10 -3.29
C GLU A 9 9.27 -8.44 -2.57
N VAL A 10 9.34 -7.12 -2.39
CA VAL A 10 8.27 -6.37 -1.72
C VAL A 10 7.02 -6.33 -2.61
N ILE A 11 7.20 -6.08 -3.90
CA ILE A 11 6.09 -6.05 -4.87
C ILE A 11 5.41 -7.41 -4.95
N ASP A 12 6.17 -8.49 -5.00
CA ASP A 12 5.62 -9.85 -5.02
C ASP A 12 4.81 -10.13 -3.77
N PHE A 13 5.31 -9.71 -2.61
CA PHE A 13 4.59 -9.86 -1.36
C PHE A 13 3.28 -9.07 -1.39
N PHE A 14 3.33 -7.83 -1.89
CA PHE A 14 2.14 -7.00 -2.06
C PHE A 14 1.13 -7.67 -3.00
N GLU A 15 1.58 -8.17 -4.15
CA GLU A 15 0.71 -8.82 -5.12
C GLU A 15 0.09 -10.10 -4.57
N SER A 16 0.81 -10.83 -3.74
CA SER A 16 0.30 -12.07 -3.12
C SER A 16 -0.86 -11.83 -2.17
N SER A 17 -1.08 -10.57 -1.76
CA SER A 17 -2.18 -10.22 -0.87
C SER A 17 -3.54 -10.22 -1.57
N PHE A 18 -3.56 -10.28 -2.90
CA PHE A 18 -4.79 -10.18 -3.68
C PHE A 18 -5.08 -11.48 -4.42
N ALA A 19 -6.31 -11.97 -4.29
CA ALA A 19 -6.77 -13.14 -5.05
C ALA A 19 -7.09 -12.75 -6.50
N ASP A 20 -7.77 -11.59 -6.67
CA ASP A 20 -8.20 -11.10 -7.98
C ASP A 20 -7.74 -9.66 -8.16
N LYS A 21 -6.48 -9.49 -8.42
CA LYS A 21 -5.90 -8.17 -8.60
C LYS A 21 -6.03 -7.73 -10.05
N GLN A 22 -6.39 -6.48 -10.26
CA GLN A 22 -6.30 -5.86 -11.58
C GLN A 22 -4.83 -5.72 -11.95
N VAL A 23 -4.53 -5.81 -13.23
CA VAL A 23 -3.17 -5.60 -13.71
C VAL A 23 -2.75 -4.16 -13.39
N ILE A 24 -1.67 -4.02 -12.65
CA ILE A 24 -1.14 -2.71 -12.25
C ILE A 24 0.19 -2.52 -12.97
N PRO A 25 0.41 -1.36 -13.61
CA PRO A 25 1.71 -1.09 -14.21
C PRO A 25 2.82 -1.11 -13.16
N LEU A 26 3.93 -1.73 -13.49
CA LEU A 26 5.07 -1.82 -12.58
C LEU A 26 5.55 -0.44 -12.13
N GLU A 27 5.52 0.53 -13.02
CA GLU A 27 5.92 1.90 -12.71
C GLU A 27 5.11 2.48 -11.56
N LEU A 28 3.81 2.21 -11.54
CA LEU A 28 2.93 2.67 -10.47
C LEU A 28 3.23 1.95 -9.16
N GLU A 29 3.47 0.65 -9.24
CA GLU A 29 3.85 -0.12 -8.05
C GLU A 29 5.16 0.38 -7.45
N LEU A 30 6.12 0.75 -8.28
CA LEU A 30 7.38 1.33 -7.82
C LEU A 30 7.18 2.69 -7.15
N ILE A 31 6.26 3.50 -7.67
CA ILE A 31 5.91 4.79 -7.05
C ILE A 31 5.32 4.54 -5.65
N TRP A 32 4.42 3.59 -5.54
CA TRP A 32 3.83 3.24 -4.24
C TRP A 32 4.87 2.70 -3.27
N LEU A 33 5.80 1.88 -3.77
CA LEU A 33 6.88 1.36 -2.95
C LEU A 33 7.76 2.51 -2.41
N ARG A 34 8.11 3.48 -3.25
CA ARG A 34 8.89 4.63 -2.83
C ARG A 34 8.16 5.46 -1.78
N ARG A 35 6.86 5.65 -1.95
CA ARG A 35 6.04 6.34 -0.95
C ARG A 35 6.00 5.55 0.36
N ALA A 36 5.88 4.24 0.28
CA ALA A 36 5.88 3.38 1.45
C ALA A 36 7.20 3.46 2.19
N ILE A 37 8.32 3.45 1.47
CA ILE A 37 9.66 3.58 2.04
C ILE A 37 9.81 4.91 2.75
N SER A 38 9.36 6.01 2.13
CA SER A 38 9.43 7.34 2.75
C SER A 38 8.61 7.39 4.02
N ARG A 39 7.41 6.83 3.99
CA ARG A 39 6.54 6.79 5.16
C ARG A 39 7.17 5.97 6.29
N TYR A 40 7.70 4.80 5.97
CA TYR A 40 8.36 3.95 6.94
C TYR A 40 9.55 4.66 7.58
N SER A 41 10.36 5.31 6.75
CA SER A 41 11.55 6.03 7.23
C SER A 41 11.20 7.19 8.15
N MET A 42 10.06 7.84 7.92
CA MET A 42 9.63 8.95 8.77
C MET A 42 8.99 8.49 10.08
N GLU A 43 8.27 7.38 10.05
CA GLU A 43 7.50 6.92 11.21
C GLU A 43 8.23 5.90 12.08
N LEU A 44 9.15 5.16 11.50
CA LEU A 44 9.86 4.08 12.19
C LEU A 44 11.37 4.28 12.06
N ASP A 45 12.02 3.46 11.23
CA ASP A 45 13.46 3.51 11.04
C ASP A 45 13.82 3.86 9.60
N PRO A 46 14.88 4.65 9.37
CA PRO A 46 15.30 4.97 8.01
C PRO A 46 15.63 3.71 7.20
N LEU A 47 15.15 3.68 5.97
CA LEU A 47 15.48 2.64 5.01
C LEU A 47 16.23 3.29 3.84
N ASN A 48 17.30 2.64 3.41
CA ASN A 48 18.07 3.10 2.27
C ASN A 48 17.73 2.25 1.06
N PHE A 49 17.21 2.89 0.03
CA PHE A 49 16.80 2.22 -1.20
C PHE A 49 17.44 2.89 -2.40
N ASP A 50 18.11 2.09 -3.22
CA ASP A 50 18.72 2.60 -4.44
C ASP A 50 17.76 2.39 -5.61
N SER A 51 17.22 3.50 -6.13
CA SER A 51 16.24 3.45 -7.20
C SER A 51 16.86 3.09 -8.55
N LYS A 52 18.18 3.14 -8.70
CA LYS A 52 18.84 2.77 -9.93
C LYS A 52 18.93 1.26 -10.11
N ILE A 53 19.21 0.55 -9.01
CA ILE A 53 19.34 -0.90 -9.04
C ILE A 53 18.12 -1.59 -8.41
N LEU A 54 17.16 -0.80 -7.91
CA LEU A 54 15.91 -1.29 -7.29
C LEU A 54 16.18 -2.28 -6.15
N CYS A 55 17.12 -1.94 -5.30
CA CYS A 55 17.49 -2.77 -4.15
C CYS A 55 17.66 -1.91 -2.90
N PHE A 56 17.39 -2.52 -1.76
CA PHE A 56 17.73 -1.92 -0.47
C PHE A 56 19.20 -2.19 -0.16
N ASP A 57 19.78 -1.42 0.74
CA ASP A 57 21.17 -1.58 1.13
C ASP A 57 21.41 -2.79 2.05
N ALA A 58 20.34 -3.43 2.52
CA ALA A 58 20.41 -4.56 3.41
C ALA A 58 19.21 -5.48 3.20
N LYS A 59 19.27 -6.66 3.80
CA LYS A 59 18.14 -7.57 3.81
C LYS A 59 17.14 -7.11 4.86
N LEU A 60 15.90 -6.90 4.43
CA LEU A 60 14.84 -6.44 5.32
C LEU A 60 14.19 -7.64 6.04
N ASP A 61 13.79 -7.42 7.28
CA ASP A 61 13.00 -8.39 8.02
C ASP A 61 11.61 -8.56 7.40
N ASP A 62 11.01 -9.72 7.58
CA ASP A 62 9.67 -10.00 7.08
C ASP A 62 8.64 -8.99 7.59
N GLY A 63 8.80 -8.54 8.84
CA GLY A 63 7.92 -7.52 9.41
C GLY A 63 8.00 -6.19 8.68
N VAL A 64 9.20 -5.81 8.22
CA VAL A 64 9.40 -4.58 7.45
C VAL A 64 8.75 -4.72 6.08
N ILE A 65 8.99 -5.84 5.41
CA ILE A 65 8.39 -6.13 4.09
C ILE A 65 6.87 -6.11 4.19
N SER A 66 6.33 -6.74 5.22
CA SER A 66 4.88 -6.78 5.46
C SER A 66 4.30 -5.37 5.67
N THR A 67 5.00 -4.52 6.42
CA THR A 67 4.56 -3.15 6.66
C THR A 67 4.58 -2.33 5.36
N LEU A 68 5.65 -2.42 4.58
CA LEU A 68 5.74 -1.73 3.29
C LEU A 68 4.62 -2.20 2.35
N SER A 69 4.38 -3.49 2.30
CA SER A 69 3.31 -4.08 1.50
C SER A 69 1.93 -3.55 1.92
N THR A 70 1.69 -3.42 3.22
CA THR A 70 0.43 -2.90 3.75
C THR A 70 0.25 -1.43 3.37
N PHE A 71 1.31 -0.63 3.41
CA PHE A 71 1.25 0.76 2.94
C PHE A 71 0.91 0.83 1.45
N MET A 72 1.53 -0.02 0.63
CA MET A 72 1.22 -0.10 -0.80
C MET A 72 -0.24 -0.51 -1.03
N LYS A 73 -0.74 -1.42 -0.22
CA LYS A 73 -2.14 -1.87 -0.29
C LYS A 73 -3.09 -0.72 0.02
N GLU A 74 -2.75 0.12 0.98
CA GLU A 74 -3.51 1.32 1.29
C GLU A 74 -3.57 2.27 0.08
N TYR A 75 -2.43 2.50 -0.58
CA TYR A 75 -2.39 3.34 -1.79
C TYR A 75 -3.21 2.75 -2.93
N TYR A 76 -3.17 1.44 -3.08
CA TYR A 76 -4.00 0.75 -4.06
C TYR A 76 -5.49 0.98 -3.79
N GLN A 77 -5.90 0.86 -2.54
CA GLN A 77 -7.30 1.06 -2.15
C GLN A 77 -7.72 2.51 -2.34
N GLU A 78 -6.86 3.47 -2.04
CA GLU A 78 -7.12 4.89 -2.33
C GLU A 78 -7.41 5.11 -3.80
N ARG A 79 -6.65 4.46 -4.67
CA ARG A 79 -6.85 4.57 -6.11
C ARG A 79 -8.20 3.97 -6.52
N GLN A 80 -8.57 2.84 -5.94
CA GLN A 80 -9.86 2.21 -6.24
C GLN A 80 -11.03 3.08 -5.81
N VAL A 81 -10.94 3.68 -4.63
CA VAL A 81 -11.96 4.62 -4.14
C VAL A 81 -12.06 5.82 -5.08
N SER A 82 -10.93 6.36 -5.50
CA SER A 82 -10.90 7.49 -6.44
C SER A 82 -11.57 7.14 -7.77
N LYS A 83 -11.34 5.94 -8.30
CA LYS A 83 -12.01 5.49 -9.53
C LYS A 83 -13.52 5.40 -9.37
N VAL A 84 -13.99 4.88 -8.24
CA VAL A 84 -15.42 4.77 -7.95
C VAL A 84 -16.02 6.17 -7.82
N ASN A 85 -15.34 7.09 -7.15
CA ASN A 85 -15.79 8.48 -7.01
C ASN A 85 -15.94 9.16 -8.37
N LYS A 86 -14.99 8.98 -9.28
CA LYS A 86 -15.07 9.53 -10.63
C LYS A 86 -16.25 8.94 -11.38
N ARG A 87 -16.48 7.65 -11.26
CA ARG A 87 -17.61 6.98 -11.92
C ARG A 87 -18.93 7.53 -11.42
N VAL A 88 -19.05 7.72 -10.12
CA VAL A 88 -20.24 8.31 -9.52
C VAL A 88 -20.45 9.75 -10.00
N SER A 89 -19.39 10.54 -10.09
CA SER A 89 -19.47 11.92 -10.58
C SER A 89 -19.92 11.99 -12.04
N ILE A 90 -19.48 11.09 -12.89
CA ILE A 90 -19.82 11.08 -14.30
C ILE A 90 -21.29 10.67 -14.51
N VAL A 91 -21.75 9.68 -13.75
CA VAL A 91 -23.08 9.10 -13.93
C VAL A 91 -24.12 9.74 -13.03
N GLY A 92 -23.68 10.40 -11.96
CA GLY A 92 -24.55 10.89 -10.88
C GLY A 92 -25.53 11.97 -11.23
N LYS A 93 -25.50 12.52 -12.45
CA LYS A 93 -26.47 13.53 -12.87
C LYS A 93 -27.77 12.94 -13.36
N ASP A 94 -27.78 11.67 -13.74
CA ASP A 94 -28.92 11.11 -14.41
C ASP A 94 -29.68 10.04 -13.65
N LEU A 95 -29.13 9.50 -12.57
CA LEU A 95 -29.77 8.35 -11.94
C LEU A 95 -29.35 8.15 -10.51
N SER A 96 -30.29 7.69 -9.72
CA SER A 96 -29.97 7.10 -8.44
C SER A 96 -29.17 5.82 -8.71
N ILE A 97 -27.91 5.85 -8.36
CA ILE A 97 -27.07 4.73 -8.63
C ILE A 97 -26.82 3.99 -7.34
N ASP A 98 -27.82 3.24 -6.92
CA ASP A 98 -27.75 2.48 -5.68
C ASP A 98 -26.56 1.52 -5.69
N GLY A 99 -26.33 0.84 -6.83
CA GLY A 99 -25.21 -0.06 -6.97
C GLY A 99 -23.85 0.63 -6.87
N SER A 100 -23.73 1.83 -7.45
CA SER A 100 -22.49 2.59 -7.38
C SER A 100 -22.22 3.13 -5.98
N ASN A 101 -23.26 3.54 -5.28
CA ASN A 101 -23.14 3.99 -3.90
C ASN A 101 -22.71 2.85 -2.98
N ALA A 102 -23.26 1.66 -3.18
CA ALA A 102 -22.87 0.48 -2.41
C ALA A 102 -21.41 0.12 -2.67
N THR A 103 -20.96 0.17 -3.92
CA THR A 103 -19.58 -0.11 -4.29
C THR A 103 -18.63 0.90 -3.67
N LYS A 104 -19.00 2.18 -3.72
CA LYS A 104 -18.20 3.26 -3.11
C LYS A 104 -18.07 3.06 -1.60
N THR A 105 -19.16 2.70 -0.94
CA THR A 105 -19.15 2.44 0.50
C THR A 105 -18.27 1.24 0.85
N SER A 106 -18.35 0.16 0.07
CA SER A 106 -17.53 -1.02 0.27
C SER A 106 -16.05 -0.71 0.09
N GLU A 107 -15.69 0.06 -0.94
CA GLU A 107 -14.29 0.43 -1.18
C GLU A 107 -13.75 1.33 -0.08
N LYS A 108 -14.56 2.27 0.42
CA LYS A 108 -14.17 3.13 1.53
C LYS A 108 -13.96 2.32 2.81
N ALA A 109 -14.86 1.37 3.10
CA ALA A 109 -14.72 0.52 4.26
C ALA A 109 -13.45 -0.32 4.19
N HIS A 110 -13.12 -0.84 3.01
CA HIS A 110 -11.90 -1.60 2.82
C HIS A 110 -10.66 -0.71 2.98
N LEU A 111 -10.69 0.50 2.45
CA LEU A 111 -9.60 1.46 2.62
C LEU A 111 -9.38 1.78 4.10
N GLU A 112 -10.43 2.05 4.84
CA GLU A 112 -10.35 2.32 6.27
C GLU A 112 -9.76 1.14 7.03
N TYR A 113 -10.15 -0.07 6.68
CA TYR A 113 -9.60 -1.28 7.29
C TYR A 113 -8.10 -1.41 7.04
N VAL A 114 -7.66 -1.19 5.79
CA VAL A 114 -6.24 -1.26 5.45
C VAL A 114 -5.45 -0.16 6.14
N ALA A 115 -6.00 1.05 6.21
CA ALA A 115 -5.36 2.16 6.91
C ALA A 115 -5.19 1.87 8.40
N GLU A 116 -6.16 1.21 9.02
CA GLU A 116 -6.06 0.81 10.41
C GLU A 116 -5.02 -0.28 10.62
N GLN A 117 -4.95 -1.25 9.71
CA GLN A 117 -3.88 -2.25 9.74
C GLN A 117 -2.50 -1.62 9.65
N SER A 118 -2.36 -0.61 8.79
CA SER A 118 -1.09 0.12 8.65
C SER A 118 -0.71 0.81 9.97
N ARG A 119 -1.66 1.45 10.62
CA ARG A 119 -1.42 2.11 11.91
C ARG A 119 -1.03 1.11 12.99
N GLU A 120 -1.69 -0.03 13.06
CA GLU A 120 -1.37 -1.07 14.03
C GLU A 120 0.04 -1.62 13.82
N LEU A 121 0.42 -1.87 12.57
CA LEU A 121 1.76 -2.34 12.27
C LEU A 121 2.83 -1.33 12.66
N VAL A 122 2.58 -0.04 12.43
CA VAL A 122 3.51 1.02 12.83
C VAL A 122 3.62 1.07 14.35
N GLU A 123 2.51 1.04 15.07
CA GLU A 123 2.53 1.08 16.53
C GLU A 123 3.25 -0.13 17.12
N ASN A 124 3.06 -1.32 16.53
CA ASN A 124 3.72 -2.53 17.01
C ASN A 124 5.22 -2.53 16.77
N GLN A 125 5.70 -1.74 15.82
CA GLN A 125 7.11 -1.66 15.48
C GLN A 125 7.81 -0.48 16.15
N LYS A 126 7.08 0.47 16.72
CA LYS A 126 7.68 1.59 17.42
C LYS A 126 8.36 1.11 18.69
N PRO A 127 9.55 1.66 19.02
CA PRO A 127 10.20 1.33 20.28
C PRO A 127 9.29 1.75 21.44
N THR A 128 9.22 0.90 22.45
CA THR A 128 8.47 1.23 23.64
C THR A 128 9.26 2.27 24.43
N ALA A 129 8.63 3.41 24.68
CA ALA A 129 9.27 4.54 25.32
C ALA A 129 9.36 4.40 26.82
N PHE A 130 8.95 3.27 27.33
CA PHE A 130 8.89 3.10 28.74
C PHE A 130 9.83 2.11 29.23
N ILE A 131 10.95 2.27 29.11
CA ILE A 131 11.84 1.28 29.68
C ILE A 131 12.85 1.95 30.52
#